data_25847640a5e9be1dc6592b7ea7acf263
#
_entry.id   25847640a5e9be1dc6592b7ea7acf263
#
_cell.length_a   1.000
_cell.length_b   1.000
_cell.length_c   1.000
_cell.angle_alpha   90.00
_cell.angle_beta   90.00
_cell.angle_gamma   90.00
#
_symmetry.space_group_name_H-M   'P 1'
#
loop_
_entity.id
_entity.type
_entity.pdbx_description
1 polymer ?
#
loop_
_entity_poly.entity_id
_entity_poly.type
_entity_poly.pdbx_seq_one_letter_code
_entity_poly.pdbx_strand_id
1 'polypeptide(L)'
;MHITIQSFGRPSNVPLMHQSLGHLEPTWYVPESQASDYEKQGAIVYPVKEQPFPMKTHQLNSALDQGFERGDMVVCMDDDFKYCRIKENEHIPLATFIEQMGSKLEHSRFFIAGITNISNAFWISGKVREYGNLPGAITIHKPNKIRYDTNLKMLEDLDVCIQHHVEHGGIIRDETAALKFEILSVNKKHTQEGGYGRSREKLQKSTLTYMQEKFNSPFITFPLDSAPGENVHGQILWPKFVRAENTLDKFF
;
A
#
# COMPACT_ATOMS: atom_id res chain seq x y z
N MET A 1 -5.75 -13.96 -9.69
CA MET A 1 -5.19 -12.72 -9.12
C MET A 1 -4.35 -12.02 -10.16
N HIS A 2 -4.45 -10.71 -10.24
CA HIS A 2 -3.60 -9.86 -11.08
C HIS A 2 -2.49 -9.27 -10.21
N ILE A 3 -1.24 -9.68 -10.46
CA ILE A 3 -0.06 -9.21 -9.72
C ILE A 3 0.43 -7.92 -10.39
N THR A 4 0.55 -6.84 -9.64
CA THR A 4 0.96 -5.54 -10.18
C THR A 4 2.07 -4.91 -9.36
N ILE A 5 3.03 -4.30 -10.06
CA ILE A 5 4.13 -3.56 -9.44
C ILE A 5 4.08 -2.11 -9.92
N GLN A 6 4.02 -1.18 -8.98
CA GLN A 6 4.12 0.24 -9.25
C GLN A 6 5.58 0.67 -9.15
N SER A 7 6.12 1.23 -10.22
CA SER A 7 7.53 1.64 -10.25
C SER A 7 7.74 2.96 -10.98
N PHE A 8 8.79 3.66 -10.60
CA PHE A 8 9.23 4.90 -11.21
C PHE A 8 10.76 5.00 -11.18
N GLY A 9 11.41 5.09 -12.35
CA GLY A 9 12.85 5.32 -12.48
C GLY A 9 13.76 4.16 -12.03
N ARG A 10 13.23 2.93 -11.85
CA ARG A 10 13.97 1.78 -11.30
C ARG A 10 13.86 0.50 -12.13
N PRO A 11 14.09 0.52 -13.46
CA PRO A 11 13.97 -0.69 -14.28
C PRO A 11 14.94 -1.81 -13.85
N SER A 12 16.06 -1.46 -13.19
CA SER A 12 17.01 -2.43 -12.64
C SER A 12 16.43 -3.36 -11.56
N ASN A 13 15.28 -3.03 -10.98
CA ASN A 13 14.60 -3.87 -9.98
C ASN A 13 13.81 -5.02 -10.61
N VAL A 14 13.55 -4.99 -11.93
CA VAL A 14 12.74 -6.01 -12.65
C VAL A 14 13.28 -7.43 -12.41
N PRO A 15 14.56 -7.75 -12.64
CA PRO A 15 15.05 -9.12 -12.44
C PRO A 15 14.93 -9.59 -10.98
N LEU A 16 15.18 -8.71 -10.02
CA LEU A 16 15.09 -9.03 -8.59
C LEU A 16 13.65 -9.35 -8.16
N MET A 17 12.70 -8.57 -8.67
CA MET A 17 11.28 -8.79 -8.37
C MET A 17 10.76 -10.08 -9.02
N HIS A 18 11.14 -10.38 -10.28
CA HIS A 18 10.80 -11.64 -10.92
C HIS A 18 11.35 -12.83 -10.13
N GLN A 19 12.61 -12.76 -9.70
CA GLN A 19 13.19 -13.80 -8.85
C GLN A 19 12.42 -13.99 -7.53
N SER A 20 11.99 -12.89 -6.90
CA SER A 20 11.27 -12.91 -5.62
C SER A 20 9.85 -13.46 -5.76
N LEU A 21 9.18 -13.16 -6.86
CA LEU A 21 7.81 -13.59 -7.17
C LEU A 21 7.74 -15.03 -7.73
N GLY A 22 8.86 -15.57 -8.22
CA GLY A 22 8.94 -16.95 -8.71
C GLY A 22 8.01 -17.21 -9.90
N HIS A 23 6.95 -18.00 -9.68
CA HIS A 23 5.97 -18.36 -10.72
C HIS A 23 4.88 -17.30 -10.96
N LEU A 24 4.81 -16.26 -10.12
CA LEU A 24 3.85 -15.17 -10.29
C LEU A 24 4.41 -14.15 -11.29
N GLU A 25 3.70 -13.94 -12.38
CA GLU A 25 4.07 -12.97 -13.42
C GLU A 25 3.44 -11.60 -13.12
N PRO A 26 4.23 -10.57 -12.78
CA PRO A 26 3.71 -9.25 -12.51
C PRO A 26 3.55 -8.42 -13.78
N THR A 27 2.52 -7.58 -13.81
CA THR A 27 2.42 -6.45 -14.74
C THR A 27 2.99 -5.21 -14.07
N TRP A 28 3.91 -4.52 -14.75
CA TRP A 28 4.57 -3.32 -14.26
C TRP A 28 3.83 -2.07 -14.73
N TYR A 29 3.28 -1.33 -13.78
CA TYR A 29 2.62 -0.05 -14.03
C TYR A 29 3.64 1.07 -13.89
N VAL A 30 4.06 1.63 -15.02
CA VAL A 30 5.14 2.62 -15.10
C VAL A 30 4.71 3.80 -15.96
N PRO A 31 5.34 4.99 -15.84
CA PRO A 31 5.09 6.09 -16.78
C PRO A 31 5.35 5.69 -18.22
N GLU A 32 4.55 6.18 -19.16
CA GLU A 32 4.72 5.90 -20.61
C GLU A 32 6.13 6.18 -21.09
N SER A 33 6.73 7.28 -20.65
CA SER A 33 8.11 7.65 -21.03
C SER A 33 9.19 6.66 -20.59
N GLN A 34 8.88 5.80 -19.59
CA GLN A 34 9.82 4.83 -19.03
C GLN A 34 9.54 3.40 -19.49
N ALA A 35 8.42 3.13 -20.16
CA ALA A 35 7.96 1.78 -20.51
C ALA A 35 9.05 0.95 -21.20
N SER A 36 9.70 1.51 -22.23
CA SER A 36 10.75 0.82 -22.99
C SER A 36 11.94 0.37 -22.14
N ASP A 37 12.28 1.09 -21.07
CA ASP A 37 13.41 0.72 -20.22
C ASP A 37 13.09 -0.46 -19.31
N TYR A 38 11.83 -0.60 -18.88
CA TYR A 38 11.36 -1.78 -18.15
C TYR A 38 11.21 -3.00 -19.06
N GLU A 39 10.68 -2.82 -20.29
CA GLU A 39 10.57 -3.89 -21.28
C GLU A 39 11.93 -4.49 -21.64
N LYS A 40 12.98 -3.66 -21.76
CA LYS A 40 14.37 -4.11 -21.97
C LYS A 40 14.89 -5.00 -20.84
N GLN A 41 14.33 -4.88 -19.62
CA GLN A 41 14.65 -5.73 -18.48
C GLN A 41 13.75 -6.99 -18.40
N GLY A 42 12.87 -7.19 -19.37
CA GLY A 42 11.96 -8.35 -19.43
C GLY A 42 10.64 -8.16 -18.68
N ALA A 43 10.26 -6.92 -18.35
CA ALA A 43 8.98 -6.64 -17.71
C ALA A 43 7.81 -6.73 -18.70
N ILE A 44 6.67 -7.26 -18.26
CA ILE A 44 5.37 -7.04 -18.89
C ILE A 44 4.87 -5.68 -18.42
N VAL A 45 4.81 -4.69 -19.31
CA VAL A 45 4.54 -3.30 -18.95
C VAL A 45 3.12 -2.89 -19.32
N TYR A 46 2.47 -2.19 -18.39
CA TYR A 46 1.30 -1.37 -18.62
C TYR A 46 1.70 0.11 -18.50
N PRO A 47 1.79 0.85 -19.62
CA PRO A 47 2.19 2.24 -19.59
C PRO A 47 1.05 3.10 -19.03
N VAL A 48 1.36 3.90 -18.02
CA VAL A 48 0.43 4.84 -17.41
C VAL A 48 0.76 6.24 -17.88
N LYS A 49 -0.24 6.95 -18.40
CA LYS A 49 -0.05 8.33 -18.86
C LYS A 49 0.52 9.20 -17.74
N GLU A 50 1.56 9.97 -18.07
CA GLU A 50 2.16 10.91 -17.13
C GLU A 50 1.12 11.85 -16.55
N GLN A 51 1.16 11.97 -15.26
CA GLN A 51 0.33 12.86 -14.47
C GLN A 51 1.22 13.77 -13.61
N PRO A 52 0.75 14.95 -13.27
CA PRO A 52 1.41 15.72 -12.20
C PRO A 52 1.53 14.83 -10.95
N PHE A 53 2.65 14.96 -10.25
CA PHE A 53 2.87 14.26 -9.00
C PHE A 53 1.65 14.32 -8.04
N PRO A 54 1.24 13.21 -7.40
CA PRO A 54 1.94 11.92 -7.29
C PRO A 54 1.53 10.90 -8.35
N MET A 55 2.50 10.35 -9.04
CA MET A 55 2.28 9.34 -10.08
C MET A 55 1.76 8.00 -9.50
N LYS A 56 2.18 7.63 -8.28
CA LYS A 56 1.88 6.33 -7.65
C LYS A 56 0.38 6.04 -7.54
N THR A 57 -0.43 7.01 -7.12
CA THR A 57 -1.88 6.82 -6.99
C THR A 57 -2.58 6.58 -8.34
N HIS A 58 -2.08 7.17 -9.42
CA HIS A 58 -2.57 6.91 -10.77
C HIS A 58 -2.19 5.51 -11.26
N GLN A 59 -0.97 5.06 -10.97
CA GLN A 59 -0.52 3.69 -11.28
C GLN A 59 -1.35 2.66 -10.52
N LEU A 60 -1.58 2.88 -9.22
CA LEU A 60 -2.41 2.02 -8.37
C LEU A 60 -3.85 1.94 -8.90
N ASN A 61 -4.47 3.06 -9.22
CA ASN A 61 -5.83 3.08 -9.73
C ASN A 61 -5.94 2.40 -11.10
N SER A 62 -4.97 2.62 -12.00
CA SER A 62 -4.93 1.92 -13.29
C SER A 62 -4.82 0.40 -13.12
N ALA A 63 -4.04 -0.05 -12.13
CA ALA A 63 -3.90 -1.47 -11.80
C ALA A 63 -5.22 -2.05 -11.27
N LEU A 64 -5.89 -1.34 -10.35
CA LEU A 64 -7.19 -1.75 -9.82
C LEU A 64 -8.26 -1.79 -10.92
N ASP A 65 -8.35 -0.76 -11.77
CA ASP A 65 -9.33 -0.71 -12.84
C ASP A 65 -9.16 -1.88 -13.81
N GLN A 66 -7.95 -2.11 -14.29
CA GLN A 66 -7.67 -3.21 -15.22
C GLN A 66 -7.95 -4.59 -14.62
N GLY A 67 -7.59 -4.82 -13.36
CA GLY A 67 -7.85 -6.10 -12.70
C GLY A 67 -9.33 -6.31 -12.41
N PHE A 68 -10.01 -5.27 -11.91
CA PHE A 68 -11.43 -5.35 -11.56
C PHE A 68 -12.35 -5.50 -12.76
N GLU A 69 -12.01 -4.90 -13.91
CA GLU A 69 -12.72 -5.14 -15.18
C GLU A 69 -12.71 -6.62 -15.59
N ARG A 70 -11.68 -7.37 -15.21
CA ARG A 70 -11.58 -8.82 -15.42
C ARG A 70 -12.19 -9.66 -14.30
N GLY A 71 -12.67 -9.03 -13.24
CA GLY A 71 -13.14 -9.72 -12.03
C GLY A 71 -12.03 -10.27 -11.15
N ASP A 72 -10.77 -9.86 -11.37
CA ASP A 72 -9.64 -10.35 -10.61
C ASP A 72 -9.49 -9.65 -9.26
N MET A 73 -8.99 -10.38 -8.25
CA MET A 73 -8.30 -9.74 -7.13
C MET A 73 -6.98 -9.14 -7.64
N VAL A 74 -6.64 -7.95 -7.17
CA VAL A 74 -5.43 -7.22 -7.57
C VAL A 74 -4.45 -7.14 -6.41
N VAL A 75 -3.23 -7.57 -6.65
CA VAL A 75 -2.08 -7.38 -5.75
C VAL A 75 -1.35 -6.12 -6.19
N CYS A 76 -1.31 -5.11 -5.36
CA CYS A 76 -0.51 -3.90 -5.56
C CYS A 76 0.74 -3.98 -4.69
N MET A 77 1.94 -3.79 -5.26
CA MET A 77 3.17 -3.84 -4.49
C MET A 77 4.25 -2.89 -5.01
N ASP A 78 5.13 -2.45 -4.10
CA ASP A 78 6.33 -1.69 -4.43
C ASP A 78 7.39 -2.60 -5.05
N ASP A 79 8.33 -2.00 -5.79
CA ASP A 79 9.35 -2.69 -6.59
C ASP A 79 10.69 -2.95 -5.87
N ASP A 80 10.76 -2.76 -4.56
CA ASP A 80 11.99 -2.82 -3.78
C ASP A 80 11.96 -3.85 -2.63
N PHE A 81 11.21 -4.93 -2.83
CA PHE A 81 11.14 -6.06 -1.89
C PHE A 81 12.49 -6.72 -1.65
N LYS A 82 12.76 -7.10 -0.39
CA LYS A 82 14.00 -7.79 0.01
C LYS A 82 13.75 -9.19 0.54
N TYR A 83 12.84 -9.35 1.49
CA TYR A 83 12.51 -10.66 2.06
C TYR A 83 11.17 -10.64 2.81
N CYS A 84 10.61 -11.83 2.97
CA CYS A 84 9.50 -12.12 3.87
C CYS A 84 9.94 -13.11 4.94
N ARG A 85 9.62 -12.84 6.20
CA ARG A 85 9.93 -13.71 7.35
C ARG A 85 8.68 -13.92 8.20
N ILE A 86 8.49 -15.15 8.65
CA ILE A 86 7.50 -15.49 9.66
C ILE A 86 8.14 -15.48 11.06
N LYS A 87 7.32 -15.75 12.07
CA LYS A 87 7.78 -15.95 13.44
C LYS A 87 8.94 -16.97 13.44
N GLU A 88 9.89 -16.83 14.37
CA GLU A 88 11.11 -17.66 14.42
C GLU A 88 12.16 -17.32 13.35
N ASN A 89 11.94 -16.22 12.64
CA ASN A 89 12.89 -15.68 11.66
C ASN A 89 13.07 -16.57 10.40
N GLU A 90 12.15 -17.48 10.13
CA GLU A 90 12.15 -18.28 8.92
C GLU A 90 11.74 -17.46 7.71
N HIS A 91 12.47 -17.64 6.61
CA HIS A 91 12.13 -17.04 5.32
C HIS A 91 11.03 -17.84 4.63
N ILE A 92 10.05 -17.13 4.07
CA ILE A 92 9.07 -17.74 3.17
C ILE A 92 9.14 -17.04 1.80
N PRO A 93 8.87 -17.77 0.71
CA PRO A 93 8.77 -17.17 -0.61
C PRO A 93 7.67 -16.11 -0.66
N LEU A 94 7.94 -15.00 -1.35
CA LEU A 94 6.96 -13.91 -1.50
C LEU A 94 5.68 -14.39 -2.17
N ALA A 95 5.79 -15.24 -3.19
CA ALA A 95 4.64 -15.85 -3.87
C ALA A 95 3.73 -16.60 -2.88
N THR A 96 4.31 -17.47 -2.05
CA THR A 96 3.55 -18.22 -1.03
C THR A 96 2.83 -17.28 -0.05
N PHE A 97 3.49 -16.20 0.38
CA PHE A 97 2.87 -15.22 1.26
C PHE A 97 1.68 -14.52 0.58
N ILE A 98 1.85 -14.09 -0.69
CA ILE A 98 0.79 -13.44 -1.49
C ILE A 98 -0.42 -14.38 -1.64
N GLU A 99 -0.19 -15.65 -1.97
CA GLU A 99 -1.25 -16.65 -2.14
C GLU A 99 -2.02 -16.88 -0.83
N GLN A 100 -1.31 -17.03 0.29
CA GLN A 100 -1.93 -17.19 1.60
C GLN A 100 -2.77 -15.99 2.02
N MET A 101 -2.25 -14.77 1.79
CA MET A 101 -2.97 -13.54 2.11
C MET A 101 -4.17 -13.35 1.17
N GLY A 102 -4.02 -13.67 -0.11
CA GLY A 102 -5.12 -13.68 -1.09
C GLY A 102 -6.24 -14.62 -0.69
N SER A 103 -5.91 -15.86 -0.29
CA SER A 103 -6.88 -16.83 0.21
C SER A 103 -7.59 -16.34 1.47
N LYS A 104 -6.89 -15.75 2.44
CA LYS A 104 -7.52 -15.13 3.63
C LYS A 104 -8.52 -14.05 3.24
N LEU A 105 -8.16 -13.19 2.29
CA LEU A 105 -9.04 -12.13 1.82
C LEU A 105 -10.26 -12.72 1.10
N GLU A 106 -10.07 -13.69 0.21
CA GLU A 106 -11.14 -14.33 -0.56
C GLU A 106 -12.26 -14.88 0.34
N HIS A 107 -11.87 -15.56 1.42
CA HIS A 107 -12.80 -16.15 2.38
C HIS A 107 -13.31 -15.18 3.46
N SER A 108 -12.97 -13.92 3.39
CA SER A 108 -13.42 -12.88 4.32
C SER A 108 -14.56 -12.05 3.76
N ARG A 109 -15.21 -11.27 4.63
CA ARG A 109 -16.19 -10.24 4.24
C ARG A 109 -15.53 -8.94 3.75
N PHE A 110 -14.22 -8.76 3.93
CA PHE A 110 -13.50 -7.53 3.62
C PHE A 110 -13.04 -7.49 2.16
N PHE A 111 -12.62 -6.31 1.70
CA PHE A 111 -12.24 -6.03 0.31
C PHE A 111 -10.78 -5.64 0.14
N ILE A 112 -10.04 -5.46 1.23
CA ILE A 112 -8.61 -5.20 1.21
C ILE A 112 -7.89 -6.02 2.28
N ALA A 113 -6.73 -6.55 1.92
CA ALA A 113 -5.79 -7.16 2.85
C ALA A 113 -4.39 -6.59 2.63
N GLY A 114 -3.59 -6.61 3.66
CA GLY A 114 -2.19 -6.24 3.59
C GLY A 114 -1.46 -6.63 4.86
N ILE A 115 -0.19 -6.31 4.91
CA ILE A 115 0.68 -6.63 6.03
C ILE A 115 0.89 -5.41 6.93
N THR A 116 1.32 -5.64 8.14
CA THR A 116 1.79 -4.58 9.03
C THR A 116 3.19 -4.08 8.63
N ASN A 117 3.52 -2.83 8.96
CA ASN A 117 4.84 -2.23 8.71
C ASN A 117 5.90 -2.74 9.72
N ILE A 118 5.96 -4.04 9.94
CA ILE A 118 6.96 -4.66 10.80
C ILE A 118 8.03 -5.26 9.91
N SER A 119 9.25 -4.74 9.99
CA SER A 119 10.41 -5.29 9.28
C SER A 119 11.22 -6.27 10.14
N ASN A 120 10.97 -6.32 11.45
CA ASN A 120 11.66 -7.19 12.38
C ASN A 120 10.72 -8.31 12.85
N ALA A 121 11.09 -9.56 12.54
CA ALA A 121 10.31 -10.75 12.88
C ALA A 121 10.06 -10.92 14.41
N PHE A 122 10.91 -10.33 15.26
CA PHE A 122 10.71 -10.32 16.72
C PHE A 122 9.37 -9.69 17.13
N TRP A 123 8.88 -8.70 16.37
CA TRP A 123 7.65 -7.97 16.67
C TRP A 123 6.40 -8.56 16.00
N ILE A 124 6.53 -9.71 15.33
CA ILE A 124 5.38 -10.41 14.73
C ILE A 124 4.44 -10.88 15.84
N SER A 125 3.20 -10.41 15.80
CA SER A 125 2.19 -10.79 16.79
C SER A 125 1.58 -12.18 16.53
N GLY A 126 1.68 -12.69 15.30
CA GLY A 126 1.05 -13.92 14.84
C GLY A 126 -0.47 -13.80 14.66
N LYS A 127 -1.02 -12.58 14.66
CA LYS A 127 -2.46 -12.33 14.60
C LYS A 127 -2.88 -11.82 13.23
N VAL A 128 -4.14 -12.03 12.90
CA VAL A 128 -4.84 -11.31 11.83
C VAL A 128 -5.82 -10.37 12.49
N ARG A 129 -5.81 -9.10 12.09
CA ARG A 129 -6.71 -8.07 12.62
C ARG A 129 -7.64 -7.57 11.53
N GLU A 130 -8.84 -7.17 11.93
CA GLU A 130 -9.86 -6.61 11.04
C GLU A 130 -9.84 -5.09 10.97
N TYR A 131 -8.82 -4.46 11.54
CA TYR A 131 -8.66 -3.00 11.59
C TYR A 131 -7.20 -2.58 11.61
N GLY A 132 -6.97 -1.31 11.32
CA GLY A 132 -5.65 -0.69 11.38
C GLY A 132 -5.24 -0.06 10.05
N ASN A 133 -3.96 0.28 9.94
CA ASN A 133 -3.34 0.78 8.73
C ASN A 133 -2.57 -0.35 8.03
N LEU A 134 -2.60 -0.35 6.71
CA LEU A 134 -1.77 -1.20 5.85
C LEU A 134 -0.73 -0.30 5.18
N PRO A 135 0.56 -0.54 5.35
CA PRO A 135 1.57 0.16 4.57
C PRO A 135 1.39 -0.16 3.09
N GLY A 136 1.55 0.84 2.23
CA GLY A 136 1.35 0.71 0.80
C GLY A 136 2.39 -0.15 0.05
N ALA A 137 3.25 -0.86 0.80
CA ALA A 137 4.28 -1.70 0.21
C ALA A 137 3.74 -2.98 -0.44
N ILE A 138 2.66 -3.54 0.11
CA ILE A 138 1.89 -4.63 -0.50
C ILE A 138 0.46 -4.64 0.04
N THR A 139 -0.50 -4.64 -0.87
CA THR A 139 -1.92 -4.78 -0.57
C THR A 139 -2.58 -5.69 -1.60
N ILE A 140 -3.64 -6.40 -1.20
CA ILE A 140 -4.49 -7.19 -2.09
C ILE A 140 -5.91 -6.64 -2.00
N HIS A 141 -6.54 -6.42 -3.14
CA HIS A 141 -7.88 -5.87 -3.25
C HIS A 141 -8.82 -6.83 -3.97
N LYS A 142 -10.01 -7.06 -3.43
CA LYS A 142 -11.15 -7.61 -4.18
C LYS A 142 -11.79 -6.51 -5.04
N PRO A 143 -12.48 -6.86 -6.14
CA PRO A 143 -13.25 -5.88 -6.92
C PRO A 143 -14.21 -5.09 -6.03
N ASN A 144 -14.07 -3.76 -6.06
CA ASN A 144 -14.87 -2.80 -5.33
C ASN A 144 -14.78 -1.40 -5.98
N LYS A 145 -15.49 -0.41 -5.42
CA LYS A 145 -15.53 0.96 -5.97
C LYS A 145 -14.46 1.90 -5.39
N ILE A 146 -13.80 1.51 -4.30
CA ILE A 146 -12.79 2.36 -3.65
C ILE A 146 -11.58 2.52 -4.56
N ARG A 147 -11.06 3.74 -4.62
CA ARG A 147 -9.84 4.11 -5.35
C ARG A 147 -8.95 4.97 -4.47
N TYR A 148 -7.66 4.93 -4.76
CA TYR A 148 -6.68 5.83 -4.16
C TYR A 148 -6.97 7.27 -4.57
N ASP A 149 -6.97 8.19 -3.61
CA ASP A 149 -7.25 9.60 -3.86
C ASP A 149 -6.05 10.26 -4.56
N THR A 150 -6.24 10.67 -5.80
CA THR A 150 -5.20 11.29 -6.63
C THR A 150 -4.82 12.71 -6.21
N ASN A 151 -5.59 13.33 -5.30
CA ASN A 151 -5.22 14.62 -4.70
C ASN A 151 -4.21 14.47 -3.56
N LEU A 152 -4.08 13.26 -3.00
CA LEU A 152 -3.13 12.98 -1.94
C LEU A 152 -1.72 12.83 -2.50
N LYS A 153 -0.80 13.62 -1.97
CA LYS A 153 0.62 13.56 -2.34
C LYS A 153 1.40 12.52 -1.53
N MET A 154 0.83 12.04 -0.44
CA MET A 154 1.37 10.99 0.43
C MET A 154 0.25 10.50 1.37
N LEU A 155 0.50 9.42 2.12
CA LEU A 155 -0.47 8.77 3.01
C LEU A 155 -1.68 8.17 2.24
N GLU A 156 -1.49 7.86 0.98
CA GLU A 156 -2.47 7.19 0.12
C GLU A 156 -2.88 5.83 0.68
N ASP A 157 -1.96 5.16 1.35
CA ASP A 157 -2.15 3.89 2.04
C ASP A 157 -3.06 4.03 3.27
N LEU A 158 -2.90 5.10 4.04
CA LEU A 158 -3.75 5.40 5.18
C LEU A 158 -5.15 5.80 4.72
N ASP A 159 -5.25 6.64 3.72
CA ASP A 159 -6.52 7.09 3.13
C ASP A 159 -7.37 5.91 2.65
N VAL A 160 -6.81 5.01 1.85
CA VAL A 160 -7.53 3.85 1.34
C VAL A 160 -7.99 2.91 2.46
N CYS A 161 -7.19 2.76 3.54
CA CYS A 161 -7.60 1.99 4.69
C CYS A 161 -8.81 2.61 5.40
N ILE A 162 -8.83 3.94 5.60
CA ILE A 162 -9.96 4.65 6.21
C ILE A 162 -11.21 4.49 5.33
N GLN A 163 -11.10 4.66 4.01
CA GLN A 163 -12.22 4.44 3.09
C GLN A 163 -12.80 3.03 3.24
N HIS A 164 -11.97 1.99 3.30
CA HIS A 164 -12.43 0.61 3.51
C HIS A 164 -13.07 0.37 4.88
N HIS A 165 -12.62 1.06 5.93
CA HIS A 165 -13.28 1.00 7.23
C HIS A 165 -14.66 1.65 7.21
N VAL A 166 -14.81 2.78 6.53
CA VAL A 166 -16.09 3.47 6.38
C VAL A 166 -17.06 2.66 5.54
N GLU A 167 -16.64 2.22 4.36
CA GLU A 167 -17.53 1.58 3.38
C GLU A 167 -17.81 0.10 3.69
N HIS A 168 -16.80 -0.62 4.19
CA HIS A 168 -16.86 -2.09 4.35
C HIS A 168 -16.70 -2.57 5.80
N GLY A 169 -16.61 -1.66 6.76
CA GLY A 169 -16.50 -1.98 8.19
C GLY A 169 -15.17 -2.58 8.62
N GLY A 170 -14.15 -2.58 7.77
CA GLY A 170 -12.83 -3.09 8.14
C GLY A 170 -11.94 -3.53 6.98
N ILE A 171 -10.81 -4.09 7.37
CA ILE A 171 -9.74 -4.58 6.48
C ILE A 171 -9.19 -5.90 7.04
N ILE A 172 -8.35 -6.59 6.28
CA ILE A 172 -7.48 -7.65 6.84
C ILE A 172 -6.06 -7.11 6.97
N ARG A 173 -5.57 -7.01 8.20
CA ARG A 173 -4.18 -6.73 8.51
C ARG A 173 -3.50 -7.99 9.03
N ASP A 174 -2.60 -8.54 8.21
CA ASP A 174 -1.86 -9.74 8.55
C ASP A 174 -0.59 -9.38 9.34
N GLU A 175 -0.49 -9.87 10.56
CA GLU A 175 0.67 -9.72 11.45
C GLU A 175 1.36 -11.07 11.67
N THR A 176 1.19 -12.04 10.76
CA THR A 176 1.85 -13.36 10.85
C THR A 176 3.22 -13.38 10.21
N ALA A 177 3.54 -12.37 9.39
CA ALA A 177 4.83 -12.21 8.74
C ALA A 177 5.36 -10.78 8.84
N ALA A 178 6.67 -10.62 8.64
CA ALA A 178 7.36 -9.36 8.48
C ALA A 178 7.89 -9.26 7.05
N LEU A 179 7.59 -8.17 6.36
CA LEU A 179 8.15 -7.86 5.05
C LEU A 179 9.23 -6.79 5.16
N LYS A 180 10.32 -6.98 4.43
CA LYS A 180 11.36 -5.97 4.27
C LYS A 180 11.37 -5.47 2.85
N PHE A 181 11.15 -4.18 2.71
CA PHE A 181 11.41 -3.40 1.52
C PHE A 181 12.68 -2.55 1.72
N GLU A 182 13.29 -2.11 0.65
CA GLU A 182 14.44 -1.20 0.75
C GLU A 182 13.95 0.20 1.10
N ILE A 183 13.67 0.41 2.39
CA ILE A 183 13.42 1.76 2.87
C ILE A 183 14.73 2.54 2.72
N LEU A 184 14.76 3.46 1.79
CA LEU A 184 15.86 4.40 1.72
C LEU A 184 15.88 5.21 3.00
N SER A 185 16.88 4.91 3.80
CA SER A 185 17.11 5.67 5.03
C SER A 185 17.23 7.16 4.66
N VAL A 186 16.54 8.00 5.42
CA VAL A 186 16.57 9.47 5.34
C VAL A 186 18.00 10.04 5.33
N ASN A 187 18.98 9.24 5.73
CA ASN A 187 20.40 9.60 5.86
C ASN A 187 21.26 9.34 4.61
N LYS A 188 20.76 8.68 3.57
CA LYS A 188 21.51 8.57 2.33
C LYS A 188 21.23 9.81 1.48
N LYS A 189 22.28 10.57 1.18
CA LYS A 189 22.32 11.80 0.34
C LYS A 189 21.82 11.59 -1.11
N HIS A 190 21.23 10.48 -1.43
CA HIS A 190 20.70 10.18 -2.75
C HIS A 190 19.19 10.38 -2.72
N THR A 191 18.75 11.49 -3.28
CA THR A 191 17.39 11.66 -3.76
C THR A 191 17.17 10.56 -4.82
N GLN A 192 16.50 9.46 -4.43
CA GLN A 192 16.01 8.55 -5.45
C GLN A 192 15.01 9.28 -6.31
N GLU A 193 15.16 9.12 -7.60
CA GLU A 193 14.08 9.41 -8.54
C GLU A 193 12.83 8.67 -8.05
N GLY A 194 11.70 9.38 -7.94
CA GLY A 194 10.46 8.83 -7.41
C GLY A 194 10.21 8.99 -5.90
N GLY A 195 11.18 9.45 -5.11
CA GLY A 195 11.00 9.77 -3.69
C GLY A 195 10.61 11.23 -3.46
N TYR A 196 9.99 11.51 -2.30
CA TYR A 196 9.50 12.86 -1.94
C TYR A 196 10.63 13.86 -1.63
N GLY A 197 11.87 13.43 -1.50
CA GLY A 197 13.04 14.28 -1.26
C GLY A 197 12.86 15.25 -0.07
N ARG A 198 13.48 16.45 -0.19
CA ARG A 198 13.39 17.50 0.83
C ARG A 198 12.01 18.16 0.96
N SER A 199 11.09 17.89 0.04
CA SER A 199 9.72 18.44 0.08
C SER A 199 8.78 17.64 0.97
N ARG A 200 9.20 16.49 1.50
CA ARG A 200 8.35 15.57 2.29
C ARG A 200 7.63 16.27 3.44
N GLU A 201 8.32 17.08 4.23
CA GLU A 201 7.74 17.77 5.39
C GLU A 201 6.62 18.75 5.00
N LYS A 202 6.85 19.55 3.95
CA LYS A 202 5.82 20.48 3.45
C LYS A 202 4.61 19.74 2.90
N LEU A 203 4.85 18.67 2.17
CA LEU A 203 3.79 17.82 1.60
C LEU A 203 3.00 17.12 2.72
N GLN A 204 3.67 16.67 3.77
CA GLN A 204 3.05 16.00 4.89
C GLN A 204 2.02 16.89 5.58
N LYS A 205 2.35 18.13 5.91
CA LYS A 205 1.42 19.06 6.57
C LYS A 205 0.17 19.30 5.72
N SER A 206 0.33 19.62 4.45
CA SER A 206 -0.81 19.85 3.54
C SER A 206 -1.68 18.59 3.37
N THR A 207 -1.07 17.42 3.32
CA THR A 207 -1.78 16.15 3.23
C THR A 207 -2.60 15.86 4.50
N LEU A 208 -2.01 16.07 5.68
CA LEU A 208 -2.71 15.87 6.95
C LEU A 208 -3.90 16.82 7.11
N THR A 209 -3.74 18.09 6.71
CA THR A 209 -4.86 19.04 6.71
C THR A 209 -5.99 18.55 5.79
N TYR A 210 -5.65 18.16 4.57
CA TYR A 210 -6.64 17.63 3.63
C TYR A 210 -7.35 16.39 4.17
N MET A 211 -6.63 15.43 4.76
CA MET A 211 -7.22 14.22 5.33
C MET A 211 -8.12 14.53 6.54
N GLN A 212 -7.73 15.51 7.39
CA GLN A 212 -8.55 15.94 8.51
C GLN A 212 -9.90 16.52 8.04
N GLU A 213 -9.86 17.33 6.98
CA GLU A 213 -11.07 17.88 6.35
C GLU A 213 -11.92 16.79 5.69
N LYS A 214 -11.27 15.86 4.95
CA LYS A 214 -11.94 14.77 4.24
C LYS A 214 -12.70 13.83 5.17
N PHE A 215 -12.10 13.43 6.28
CA PHE A 215 -12.68 12.42 7.15
C PHE A 215 -13.43 13.00 8.36
N ASN A 216 -13.19 14.23 8.74
CA ASN A 216 -13.87 14.99 9.81
C ASN A 216 -14.44 14.13 10.98
N SER A 217 -13.65 13.20 11.49
CA SER A 217 -14.05 12.23 12.52
C SER A 217 -13.38 12.56 13.87
N PRO A 218 -14.10 12.49 14.99
CA PRO A 218 -13.50 12.71 16.32
C PRO A 218 -12.52 11.59 16.72
N PHE A 219 -12.50 10.48 15.98
CA PHE A 219 -11.59 9.35 16.24
C PHE A 219 -10.33 9.38 15.37
N ILE A 220 -10.24 10.35 14.47
CA ILE A 220 -9.09 10.58 13.59
C ILE A 220 -8.48 11.92 13.96
N THR A 221 -7.27 11.90 14.47
CA THR A 221 -6.53 13.12 14.79
C THR A 221 -5.21 13.10 14.06
N PHE A 222 -4.97 14.13 13.28
CA PHE A 222 -3.69 14.33 12.62
C PHE A 222 -2.91 15.43 13.35
N PRO A 223 -1.69 15.14 13.82
CA PRO A 223 -0.89 16.14 14.52
C PRO A 223 -0.36 17.18 13.50
N LEU A 224 -1.09 18.28 13.35
CA LEU A 224 -0.78 19.34 12.41
C LEU A 224 0.44 20.19 12.84
N ASP A 225 0.79 20.17 14.12
CA ASP A 225 1.83 20.99 14.75
C ASP A 225 3.08 20.19 15.18
N SER A 226 3.29 19.01 14.62
CA SER A 226 4.47 18.21 14.93
C SER A 226 5.75 18.88 14.47
N ALA A 227 6.81 18.75 15.26
CA ALA A 227 8.12 19.24 14.91
C ALA A 227 8.69 18.52 13.66
N PRO A 228 9.53 19.19 12.85
CA PRO A 228 10.21 18.55 11.74
C PRO A 228 10.98 17.29 12.19
N GLY A 229 10.74 16.16 11.52
CA GLY A 229 11.40 14.89 11.83
C GLY A 229 10.67 13.98 12.81
N GLU A 230 9.60 14.42 13.45
CA GLU A 230 8.71 13.51 14.21
C GLU A 230 7.90 12.64 13.25
N ASN A 231 7.72 11.36 13.63
CA ASN A 231 6.88 10.43 12.88
C ASN A 231 5.41 10.85 12.98
N VAL A 232 4.97 11.62 12.02
CA VAL A 232 3.61 12.18 11.96
C VAL A 232 2.69 11.16 11.29
N HIS A 233 2.47 10.05 11.97
CA HIS A 233 1.35 9.19 11.64
C HIS A 233 0.14 9.69 12.41
N GLY A 234 -0.96 9.96 11.71
CA GLY A 234 -2.20 10.34 12.36
C GLY A 234 -2.54 9.35 13.47
N GLN A 235 -2.98 9.84 14.62
CA GLN A 235 -3.50 8.98 15.67
C GLN A 235 -4.94 8.61 15.32
N ILE A 236 -5.14 7.38 14.90
CA ILE A 236 -6.48 6.85 14.68
C ILE A 236 -6.80 5.88 15.80
N LEU A 237 -7.86 6.19 16.52
CA LEU A 237 -8.39 5.28 17.55
C LEU A 237 -9.22 4.18 16.88
N TRP A 238 -8.57 3.33 16.09
CA TRP A 238 -9.18 2.31 15.24
C TRP A 238 -10.35 1.55 15.89
N PRO A 239 -10.23 1.00 17.13
CA PRO A 239 -11.35 0.26 17.71
C PRO A 239 -12.58 1.12 18.01
N LYS A 240 -12.40 2.43 18.25
CA LYS A 240 -13.50 3.36 18.47
C LYS A 240 -14.10 3.82 17.16
N PHE A 241 -13.26 4.12 16.18
CA PHE A 241 -13.66 4.51 14.82
C PHE A 241 -14.53 3.42 14.19
N VAL A 242 -14.04 2.19 14.13
CA VAL A 242 -14.79 1.06 13.55
C VAL A 242 -16.10 0.78 14.28
N ARG A 243 -16.15 0.94 15.61
CA ARG A 243 -17.40 0.77 16.37
C ARG A 243 -18.41 1.88 16.11
N ALA A 244 -17.97 3.12 15.97
CA ALA A 244 -18.85 4.25 15.69
C ALA A 244 -19.51 4.13 14.31
N GLU A 245 -18.73 3.82 13.28
CA GLU A 245 -19.23 3.62 11.92
C GLU A 245 -20.23 2.45 11.84
N ASN A 246 -19.92 1.31 12.46
CA ASN A 246 -20.84 0.16 12.50
C ASN A 246 -22.12 0.42 13.34
N THR A 247 -22.17 1.51 14.10
CA THR A 247 -23.36 1.86 14.90
C THR A 247 -24.28 2.80 14.13
N LEU A 248 -23.76 3.58 13.20
CA LEU A 248 -24.55 4.49 12.37
C LEU A 248 -25.49 3.74 11.40
N ASP A 249 -25.07 2.58 10.87
CA ASP A 249 -25.91 1.74 9.97
C ASP A 249 -27.14 1.14 10.66
N LYS A 250 -27.28 1.26 11.98
CA LYS A 250 -28.45 0.75 12.71
C LYS A 250 -29.54 1.80 12.92
N PHE A 251 -29.33 3.05 12.48
CA PHE A 251 -30.26 4.16 12.65
C PHE A 251 -30.80 4.74 11.36
N PHE A 252 -30.46 4.14 10.22
CA PHE A 252 -31.04 4.39 8.88
C PHE A 252 -31.50 3.08 8.26
#